data_41ff4d3cf99394f0bc7eb5b32821fcb9
#
_entry.id   41ff4d3cf99394f0bc7eb5b32821fcb9
#
_cell.length_a   1.000
_cell.length_b   1.000
_cell.length_c   1.000
_cell.angle_alpha   90.00
_cell.angle_beta   90.00
_cell.angle_gamma   90.00
#
_symmetry.space_group_name_H-M   'P 1'
#
loop_
_entity.id
_entity.type
_entity.pdbx_description
1 polymer ?
#
loop_
_entity_poly.entity_id
_entity_poly.type
_entity_poly.pdbx_seq_one_letter_code
_entity_poly.pdbx_strand_id
1 'polypeptide(L)'
;MVKVIIFLSALATAASAGSVTELPESVTKLIDSSVNPCDDFYQYACGAWFKDAVIPPDSHLIDTAAAKLTIQNEAVVKKILSDNTTKIGAFYSSCLDTATLSSLGLAPLADSIKAIRSANSTLNLLAVAGELVKYGIPAFVDIKARPGNANATKNALFGLRAPLPLSRWDYTVPAYWNSIKGDYEVYITSLLQLAGYTAEQAVAAVPVITRFEQTLEGFALSRHEEKKAEASPYTVFNYCELDEKYPLLIGSWLKANGFNVRDQCGGSNDWVGFHYLTYFDKTEAFLKNTTLDDLRTIVEYKLIHASSEYLTPEFRTANWNFFSKRNPFGEAVEPTRAQFCAKEVGDVLGELLGQEFIDAVWSPGTAKTVDELVEALKSSFSTGIATADWLDNSTRANAQTKLSKYVHLVGGPENPQLYPTL
;
A
#
# COMPACT_ATOMS: atom_id res chain seq x y z
N MET A 1 1.83 0.27 44.93
CA MET A 1 2.24 -1.15 44.90
C MET A 1 1.09 -2.16 44.83
N VAL A 2 -0.18 -1.80 45.10
CA VAL A 2 -1.33 -2.74 45.08
C VAL A 2 -1.94 -2.93 43.67
N LYS A 3 -1.77 -1.98 42.73
CA LYS A 3 -2.36 -2.03 41.37
C LYS A 3 -1.64 -2.99 40.37
N VAL A 4 -0.38 -3.36 40.64
CA VAL A 4 0.38 -4.26 39.75
C VAL A 4 0.06 -5.74 40.01
N ILE A 5 -0.38 -6.07 41.24
CA ILE A 5 -0.66 -7.47 41.63
C ILE A 5 -1.99 -7.98 41.04
N ILE A 6 -2.95 -7.07 40.73
CA ILE A 6 -4.27 -7.45 40.15
C ILE A 6 -4.14 -7.81 38.66
N PHE A 7 -3.17 -7.22 37.93
CA PHE A 7 -2.92 -7.58 36.53
C PHE A 7 -2.26 -8.95 36.37
N LEU A 8 -1.45 -9.39 37.32
CA LEU A 8 -0.83 -10.70 37.32
C LEU A 8 -1.80 -11.83 37.68
N SER A 9 -2.85 -11.55 38.49
CA SER A 9 -3.85 -12.56 38.85
C SER A 9 -4.88 -12.82 37.74
N ALA A 10 -5.16 -11.83 36.86
CA ALA A 10 -6.04 -12.02 35.71
C ALA A 10 -5.39 -12.86 34.59
N LEU A 11 -4.06 -12.80 34.44
CA LEU A 11 -3.31 -13.67 33.54
C LEU A 11 -3.22 -15.13 34.04
N ALA A 12 -3.25 -15.34 35.33
CA ALA A 12 -3.16 -16.68 35.93
C ALA A 12 -4.46 -17.52 35.77
N THR A 13 -5.63 -16.87 35.60
CA THR A 13 -6.91 -17.57 35.43
C THR A 13 -7.25 -17.95 33.99
N ALA A 14 -6.60 -17.34 32.98
CA ALA A 14 -6.73 -17.74 31.58
C ALA A 14 -5.85 -18.95 31.21
N ALA A 15 -4.93 -19.35 32.05
CA ALA A 15 -3.97 -20.44 31.85
C ALA A 15 -4.43 -21.80 32.39
N SER A 16 -5.73 -22.11 32.37
CA SER A 16 -6.19 -23.48 32.68
C SER A 16 -6.20 -24.44 31.47
N ALA A 17 -5.52 -24.08 30.39
CA ALA A 17 -5.08 -25.03 29.37
C ALA A 17 -3.66 -25.42 29.70
N GLY A 18 -3.46 -26.53 30.43
CA GLY A 18 -2.22 -27.21 30.76
C GLY A 18 -1.07 -26.31 31.23
N SER A 19 -0.66 -26.39 32.50
CA SER A 19 0.53 -25.68 32.96
C SER A 19 1.71 -26.04 32.07
N VAL A 20 2.29 -25.08 31.39
CA VAL A 20 3.59 -25.27 30.71
C VAL A 20 4.62 -25.44 31.82
N THR A 21 4.94 -26.69 32.14
CA THR A 21 5.88 -27.03 33.20
C THR A 21 7.33 -26.83 32.76
N GLU A 22 7.59 -26.82 31.46
CA GLU A 22 8.91 -26.59 30.86
C GLU A 22 8.79 -25.68 29.62
N LEU A 23 9.77 -24.79 29.46
CA LEU A 23 9.83 -23.95 28.26
C LEU A 23 10.22 -24.83 27.06
N PRO A 24 9.60 -24.59 25.87
CA PRO A 24 10.02 -25.29 24.66
C PRO A 24 11.50 -25.07 24.35
N GLU A 25 12.14 -26.05 23.72
CA GLU A 25 13.56 -25.99 23.33
C GLU A 25 13.84 -24.72 22.45
N SER A 26 12.89 -24.33 21.64
CA SER A 26 12.97 -23.09 20.82
C SER A 26 13.11 -21.82 21.65
N VAL A 27 12.65 -21.82 22.90
CA VAL A 27 12.79 -20.73 23.85
C VAL A 27 14.04 -20.88 24.69
N THR A 28 14.33 -22.08 25.20
CA THR A 28 15.51 -22.31 26.05
C THR A 28 16.84 -22.07 25.34
N LYS A 29 16.88 -22.27 24.02
CA LYS A 29 18.05 -21.95 23.16
C LYS A 29 18.33 -20.45 23.03
N LEU A 30 17.38 -19.58 23.36
CA LEU A 30 17.58 -18.13 23.33
C LEU A 30 18.30 -17.63 24.58
N ILE A 31 18.21 -18.37 25.68
CA ILE A 31 18.61 -17.94 27.03
C ILE A 31 20.13 -18.01 27.21
N ASP A 32 20.69 -16.88 27.66
CA ASP A 32 22.07 -16.81 28.16
C ASP A 32 22.09 -16.97 29.67
N SER A 33 22.25 -18.19 30.14
CA SER A 33 22.29 -18.52 31.58
C SER A 33 23.51 -17.95 32.31
N SER A 34 24.48 -17.36 31.62
CA SER A 34 25.63 -16.69 32.25
C SER A 34 25.28 -15.28 32.77
N VAL A 35 24.13 -14.74 32.36
CA VAL A 35 23.65 -13.41 32.76
C VAL A 35 22.65 -13.53 33.90
N ASN A 36 22.78 -12.68 34.93
CA ASN A 36 21.79 -12.60 36.00
C ASN A 36 20.52 -11.94 35.51
N PRO A 37 19.33 -12.58 35.54
CA PRO A 37 18.08 -12.00 35.05
C PRO A 37 17.60 -10.78 35.85
N CYS A 38 18.11 -10.56 37.07
CA CYS A 38 17.80 -9.38 37.86
C CYS A 38 18.63 -8.16 37.45
N ASP A 39 19.76 -8.35 36.78
CA ASP A 39 20.63 -7.30 36.32
C ASP A 39 20.28 -6.87 34.88
N ASP A 40 20.13 -7.85 33.98
CA ASP A 40 19.70 -7.62 32.60
C ASP A 40 18.83 -8.79 32.10
N PHE A 41 17.51 -8.60 32.23
CA PHE A 41 16.56 -9.63 31.81
C PHE A 41 16.54 -9.85 30.30
N TYR A 42 16.76 -8.81 29.49
CA TYR A 42 16.80 -8.94 28.04
C TYR A 42 17.99 -9.79 27.59
N GLN A 43 19.17 -9.47 28.09
CA GLN A 43 20.40 -10.22 27.79
C GLN A 43 20.32 -11.67 28.32
N TYR A 44 19.70 -11.88 29.48
CA TYR A 44 19.40 -13.22 29.96
C TYR A 44 18.49 -14.00 29.02
N ALA A 45 17.35 -13.41 28.64
CA ALA A 45 16.31 -14.11 27.87
C ALA A 45 16.65 -14.34 26.40
N CYS A 46 17.49 -13.46 25.79
CA CYS A 46 17.77 -13.47 24.36
C CYS A 46 19.26 -13.52 24.02
N GLY A 47 20.14 -13.46 25.01
CA GLY A 47 21.59 -13.27 24.81
C GLY A 47 22.29 -14.39 24.05
N ALA A 48 21.85 -15.64 24.20
CA ALA A 48 22.43 -16.75 23.44
C ALA A 48 22.16 -16.62 21.95
N TRP A 49 20.93 -16.23 21.57
CA TRP A 49 20.57 -15.97 20.18
C TRP A 49 21.29 -14.72 19.65
N PHE A 50 21.35 -13.65 20.44
CA PHE A 50 21.91 -12.37 20.01
C PHE A 50 23.40 -12.45 19.65
N LYS A 51 24.16 -13.38 20.27
CA LYS A 51 25.58 -13.61 19.97
C LYS A 51 25.82 -14.10 18.54
N ASP A 52 24.90 -14.90 18.02
CA ASP A 52 25.03 -15.58 16.72
C ASP A 52 24.14 -14.96 15.64
N ALA A 53 23.28 -13.98 16.00
CA ALA A 53 22.36 -13.36 15.09
C ALA A 53 23.09 -12.49 14.04
N VAL A 54 22.85 -12.78 12.77
CA VAL A 54 23.38 -12.00 11.64
C VAL A 54 22.21 -11.48 10.84
N ILE A 55 22.16 -10.15 10.68
CA ILE A 55 21.15 -9.52 9.81
C ILE A 55 21.54 -9.81 8.35
N PRO A 56 20.67 -10.46 7.55
CA PRO A 56 20.92 -10.68 6.14
C PRO A 56 21.15 -9.36 5.39
N PRO A 57 21.99 -9.34 4.32
CA PRO A 57 22.27 -8.12 3.55
C PRO A 57 21.03 -7.48 2.90
N ASP A 58 20.00 -8.27 2.63
CA ASP A 58 18.71 -7.88 2.07
C ASP A 58 17.63 -7.61 3.13
N SER A 59 18.04 -7.44 4.39
CA SER A 59 17.15 -7.14 5.51
C SER A 59 17.74 -6.01 6.35
N HIS A 60 16.88 -5.26 7.01
CA HIS A 60 17.26 -4.23 8.00
C HIS A 60 17.04 -4.70 9.44
N LEU A 61 16.43 -5.86 9.61
CA LEU A 61 16.02 -6.39 10.91
C LEU A 61 16.03 -7.91 10.89
N ILE A 62 16.40 -8.50 12.04
CA ILE A 62 16.14 -9.90 12.35
C ILE A 62 15.61 -10.02 13.78
N ASP A 63 14.67 -10.93 13.99
CA ASP A 63 14.14 -11.25 15.32
C ASP A 63 13.90 -12.77 15.47
N THR A 64 13.52 -13.20 16.67
CA THR A 64 13.31 -14.62 16.99
C THR A 64 11.92 -15.14 16.59
N ALA A 65 11.02 -14.29 16.15
CA ALA A 65 9.64 -14.62 15.86
C ALA A 65 9.26 -14.32 14.40
N ALA A 66 8.97 -13.05 14.07
CA ALA A 66 8.43 -12.66 12.79
C ALA A 66 9.42 -12.89 11.63
N ALA A 67 10.67 -12.44 11.77
CA ALA A 67 11.68 -12.63 10.73
C ALA A 67 11.98 -14.12 10.47
N LYS A 68 12.05 -14.94 11.52
CA LYS A 68 12.23 -16.38 11.38
C LYS A 68 11.07 -17.03 10.64
N LEU A 69 9.83 -16.66 10.97
CA LEU A 69 8.62 -17.15 10.28
C LEU A 69 8.60 -16.70 8.83
N THR A 70 8.98 -15.46 8.55
CA THR A 70 9.08 -14.93 7.18
C THR A 70 9.99 -15.81 6.33
N ILE A 71 11.22 -16.09 6.80
CA ILE A 71 12.17 -16.96 6.09
C ILE A 71 11.59 -18.37 5.82
N GLN A 72 10.88 -18.94 6.80
CA GLN A 72 10.25 -20.26 6.64
C GLN A 72 9.11 -20.20 5.61
N ASN A 73 8.28 -19.17 5.67
CA ASN A 73 7.17 -18.97 4.74
C ASN A 73 7.65 -18.71 3.31
N GLU A 74 8.71 -17.93 3.14
CA GLU A 74 9.35 -17.70 1.84
C GLU A 74 9.83 -18.99 1.18
N ALA A 75 10.35 -19.94 1.96
CA ALA A 75 10.75 -21.25 1.43
C ALA A 75 9.55 -22.05 0.89
N VAL A 76 8.39 -21.97 1.57
CA VAL A 76 7.15 -22.60 1.10
C VAL A 76 6.64 -21.90 -0.15
N VAL A 77 6.56 -20.58 -0.13
CA VAL A 77 6.14 -19.76 -1.28
C VAL A 77 7.03 -20.04 -2.49
N LYS A 78 8.35 -20.07 -2.33
CA LYS A 78 9.29 -20.40 -3.41
C LYS A 78 9.02 -21.77 -4.03
N LYS A 79 8.66 -22.75 -3.20
CA LYS A 79 8.28 -24.09 -3.70
C LYS A 79 7.00 -24.04 -4.52
N ILE A 80 5.97 -23.32 -4.06
CA ILE A 80 4.72 -23.13 -4.80
C ILE A 80 4.98 -22.44 -6.15
N LEU A 81 5.77 -21.35 -6.14
CA LEU A 81 6.11 -20.57 -7.34
C LEU A 81 6.92 -21.35 -8.38
N SER A 82 7.62 -22.40 -7.98
CA SER A 82 8.44 -23.22 -8.89
C SER A 82 7.65 -24.16 -9.80
N ASP A 83 6.35 -24.34 -9.57
CA ASP A 83 5.49 -25.20 -10.38
C ASP A 83 4.90 -24.43 -11.57
N ASN A 84 5.58 -24.45 -12.70
CA ASN A 84 5.17 -23.76 -13.93
C ASN A 84 3.87 -24.29 -14.55
N THR A 85 3.30 -25.37 -14.06
CA THR A 85 2.02 -25.92 -14.54
C THR A 85 0.82 -25.18 -13.95
N THR A 86 1.04 -24.41 -12.87
CA THR A 86 0.01 -23.60 -12.25
C THR A 86 -0.04 -22.18 -12.83
N LYS A 87 -1.18 -21.48 -12.67
CA LYS A 87 -1.29 -20.05 -13.03
C LYS A 87 -0.26 -19.17 -12.32
N ILE A 88 -0.03 -19.46 -11.03
CA ILE A 88 0.92 -18.76 -10.19
C ILE A 88 2.34 -18.93 -10.73
N GLY A 89 2.74 -20.18 -11.01
CA GLY A 89 4.07 -20.47 -11.55
C GLY A 89 4.27 -19.92 -12.96
N ALA A 90 3.24 -19.95 -13.81
CA ALA A 90 3.30 -19.33 -15.14
C ALA A 90 3.48 -17.80 -15.05
N PHE A 91 2.74 -17.13 -14.16
CA PHE A 91 2.91 -15.69 -13.91
C PHE A 91 4.31 -15.38 -13.38
N TYR A 92 4.77 -16.14 -12.38
CA TYR A 92 6.11 -16.00 -11.81
C TYR A 92 7.21 -16.20 -12.86
N SER A 93 7.11 -17.25 -13.69
CA SER A 93 8.07 -17.53 -14.76
C SER A 93 8.11 -16.43 -15.82
N SER A 94 6.96 -15.88 -16.20
CA SER A 94 6.88 -14.75 -17.13
C SER A 94 7.56 -13.50 -16.56
N CYS A 95 7.39 -13.26 -15.27
CA CYS A 95 8.07 -12.16 -14.58
C CYS A 95 9.59 -12.33 -14.52
N LEU A 96 10.08 -13.57 -14.43
CA LEU A 96 11.52 -13.88 -14.40
C LEU A 96 12.20 -13.69 -15.77
N ASP A 97 11.46 -13.67 -16.87
CA ASP A 97 12.01 -13.58 -18.24
C ASP A 97 12.46 -12.15 -18.58
N THR A 98 13.59 -11.77 -18.02
CA THR A 98 14.22 -10.47 -18.28
C THR A 98 14.75 -10.33 -19.71
N ALA A 99 15.00 -11.43 -20.43
CA ALA A 99 15.46 -11.39 -21.82
C ALA A 99 14.32 -10.91 -22.74
N THR A 100 13.13 -11.50 -22.63
CA THR A 100 11.94 -11.03 -23.33
C THR A 100 11.60 -9.60 -22.91
N LEU A 101 11.63 -9.27 -21.62
CA LEU A 101 11.36 -7.94 -21.10
C LEU A 101 12.31 -6.89 -21.72
N SER A 102 13.61 -7.17 -21.78
CA SER A 102 14.60 -6.29 -22.40
C SER A 102 14.35 -6.11 -23.90
N SER A 103 13.92 -7.17 -24.62
CA SER A 103 13.59 -7.09 -26.02
C SER A 103 12.33 -6.27 -26.32
N LEU A 104 11.35 -6.30 -25.41
CA LEU A 104 10.12 -5.51 -25.50
C LEU A 104 10.37 -4.02 -25.21
N GLY A 105 11.28 -3.70 -24.29
CA GLY A 105 11.59 -2.32 -23.92
C GLY A 105 10.33 -1.56 -23.47
N LEU A 106 9.98 -0.50 -24.20
CA LEU A 106 8.79 0.31 -23.97
C LEU A 106 7.53 -0.14 -24.76
N ALA A 107 7.61 -1.21 -25.52
CA ALA A 107 6.46 -1.68 -26.31
C ALA A 107 5.16 -1.83 -25.51
N PRO A 108 5.16 -2.31 -24.25
CA PRO A 108 3.95 -2.38 -23.44
C PRO A 108 3.29 -1.02 -23.18
N LEU A 109 4.03 0.08 -23.22
CA LEU A 109 3.52 1.45 -23.02
C LEU A 109 3.26 2.20 -24.32
N ALA A 110 3.57 1.64 -25.49
CA ALA A 110 3.59 2.32 -26.77
C ALA A 110 2.25 2.99 -27.12
N ASP A 111 1.13 2.31 -26.91
CA ASP A 111 -0.20 2.83 -27.19
C ASP A 111 -0.56 3.99 -26.25
N SER A 112 -0.27 3.89 -24.98
CA SER A 112 -0.49 4.96 -24.00
C SER A 112 0.37 6.18 -24.29
N ILE A 113 1.67 5.98 -24.60
CA ILE A 113 2.60 7.06 -24.99
C ILE A 113 2.10 7.74 -26.28
N LYS A 114 1.68 6.96 -27.26
CA LYS A 114 1.10 7.50 -28.52
C LYS A 114 -0.16 8.32 -28.24
N ALA A 115 -1.07 7.82 -27.42
CA ALA A 115 -2.30 8.54 -27.04
C ALA A 115 -1.99 9.87 -26.34
N ILE A 116 -1.03 9.90 -25.41
CA ILE A 116 -0.58 11.10 -24.72
C ILE A 116 -0.01 12.12 -25.73
N ARG A 117 0.92 11.69 -26.59
CA ARG A 117 1.60 12.56 -27.55
C ARG A 117 0.68 13.09 -28.65
N SER A 118 -0.33 12.33 -29.06
CA SER A 118 -1.28 12.71 -30.10
C SER A 118 -2.49 13.51 -29.60
N ALA A 119 -2.70 13.61 -28.28
CA ALA A 119 -3.79 14.40 -27.71
C ALA A 119 -3.67 15.88 -28.16
N ASN A 120 -4.71 16.42 -28.80
CA ASN A 120 -4.67 17.73 -29.43
C ASN A 120 -5.35 18.85 -28.60
N SER A 121 -5.83 18.51 -27.41
CA SER A 121 -6.41 19.45 -26.45
C SER A 121 -6.17 18.97 -25.01
N THR A 122 -6.20 19.89 -24.06
CA THR A 122 -6.13 19.57 -22.63
C THR A 122 -7.19 18.56 -22.24
N LEU A 123 -8.43 18.71 -22.69
CA LEU A 123 -9.52 17.77 -22.34
C LEU A 123 -9.24 16.36 -22.87
N ASN A 124 -8.76 16.23 -24.12
CA ASN A 124 -8.42 14.93 -24.69
C ASN A 124 -7.25 14.27 -23.92
N LEU A 125 -6.23 15.05 -23.56
CA LEU A 125 -5.11 14.54 -22.76
C LEU A 125 -5.54 14.08 -21.38
N LEU A 126 -6.43 14.84 -20.72
CA LEU A 126 -6.92 14.48 -19.39
C LEU A 126 -7.87 13.27 -19.41
N ALA A 127 -8.57 13.05 -20.53
CA ALA A 127 -9.30 11.81 -20.74
C ALA A 127 -8.33 10.59 -20.83
N VAL A 128 -7.26 10.73 -21.61
CA VAL A 128 -6.19 9.70 -21.65
C VAL A 128 -5.59 9.47 -20.26
N ALA A 129 -5.27 10.55 -19.53
CA ALA A 129 -4.76 10.46 -18.16
C ALA A 129 -5.76 9.77 -17.21
N GLY A 130 -7.06 9.99 -17.40
CA GLY A 130 -8.13 9.31 -16.65
C GLY A 130 -8.19 7.80 -16.92
N GLU A 131 -7.88 7.36 -18.14
CA GLU A 131 -7.83 5.94 -18.49
C GLU A 131 -6.65 5.20 -17.85
N LEU A 132 -5.56 5.90 -17.50
CA LEU A 132 -4.39 5.29 -16.87
C LEU A 132 -4.72 4.65 -15.51
N VAL A 133 -5.82 5.05 -14.86
CA VAL A 133 -6.27 4.42 -13.61
C VAL A 133 -6.57 2.93 -13.78
N LYS A 134 -6.94 2.47 -14.99
CA LYS A 134 -7.14 1.05 -15.32
C LYS A 134 -5.85 0.22 -15.14
N TYR A 135 -4.71 0.89 -15.19
CA TYR A 135 -3.37 0.31 -14.96
C TYR A 135 -2.83 0.67 -13.56
N GLY A 136 -3.69 1.16 -12.65
CA GLY A 136 -3.26 1.56 -11.31
C GLY A 136 -2.52 2.89 -11.24
N ILE A 137 -2.60 3.74 -12.30
CA ILE A 137 -1.87 5.01 -12.40
C ILE A 137 -2.86 6.20 -12.30
N PRO A 138 -3.20 6.68 -11.10
CA PRO A 138 -4.00 7.88 -10.94
C PRO A 138 -3.17 9.13 -11.25
N ALA A 139 -3.44 9.77 -12.40
CA ALA A 139 -2.61 10.88 -12.86
C ALA A 139 -2.79 12.17 -12.02
N PHE A 140 -4.04 12.62 -11.80
CA PHE A 140 -4.34 13.90 -11.12
C PHE A 140 -5.38 13.77 -10.01
N VAL A 141 -6.24 12.76 -10.10
CA VAL A 141 -7.26 12.42 -9.11
C VAL A 141 -7.29 10.91 -8.93
N ASP A 142 -7.55 10.47 -7.71
CA ASP A 142 -7.75 9.07 -7.37
C ASP A 142 -9.19 8.89 -6.88
N ILE A 143 -10.03 8.19 -7.65
CA ILE A 143 -11.42 7.92 -7.28
C ILE A 143 -11.55 6.45 -6.94
N LYS A 144 -11.89 6.17 -5.68
CA LYS A 144 -11.94 4.80 -5.14
C LYS A 144 -13.32 4.45 -4.60
N ALA A 145 -13.73 3.22 -4.86
CA ALA A 145 -14.85 2.61 -4.17
C ALA A 145 -14.45 2.26 -2.73
N ARG A 146 -15.23 2.73 -1.76
CA ARG A 146 -15.05 2.45 -0.34
C ARG A 146 -16.41 2.16 0.32
N PRO A 147 -16.46 1.40 1.42
CA PRO A 147 -17.69 1.28 2.20
C PRO A 147 -18.23 2.65 2.59
N GLY A 148 -19.52 2.86 2.36
CA GLY A 148 -20.18 4.13 2.69
C GLY A 148 -20.26 4.34 4.22
N ASN A 149 -19.94 5.54 4.70
CA ASN A 149 -19.99 5.84 6.14
C ASN A 149 -21.38 5.66 6.75
N ALA A 150 -22.45 5.95 5.99
CA ALA A 150 -23.83 5.77 6.45
C ALA A 150 -24.31 4.30 6.36
N ASN A 151 -23.75 3.52 5.45
CA ASN A 151 -24.08 2.11 5.27
C ASN A 151 -22.86 1.37 4.72
N ALA A 152 -22.11 0.71 5.59
CA ALA A 152 -20.91 -0.03 5.26
C ALA A 152 -21.16 -1.28 4.38
N THR A 153 -22.43 -1.68 4.17
CA THR A 153 -22.78 -2.79 3.25
C THR A 153 -22.87 -2.35 1.80
N LYS A 154 -22.79 -1.04 1.52
CA LYS A 154 -22.79 -0.47 0.17
C LYS A 154 -21.51 0.31 -0.06
N ASN A 155 -20.88 0.07 -1.20
CA ASN A 155 -19.76 0.88 -1.63
C ASN A 155 -20.25 2.22 -2.23
N ALA A 156 -19.47 3.25 -2.00
CA ALA A 156 -19.62 4.58 -2.59
C ALA A 156 -18.28 5.03 -3.18
N LEU A 157 -18.33 5.90 -4.18
CA LEU A 157 -17.12 6.49 -4.75
C LEU A 157 -16.66 7.68 -3.89
N PHE A 158 -15.35 7.75 -3.66
CA PHE A 158 -14.72 8.87 -2.98
C PHE A 158 -13.59 9.44 -3.81
N GLY A 159 -13.61 10.75 -4.00
CA GLY A 159 -12.53 11.51 -4.65
C GLY A 159 -11.40 11.78 -3.66
N LEU A 160 -10.20 11.39 -4.04
CA LEU A 160 -8.96 11.55 -3.29
C LEU A 160 -7.94 12.30 -4.14
N ARG A 161 -6.97 12.91 -3.52
CA ARG A 161 -5.80 13.42 -4.25
C ARG A 161 -5.01 12.26 -4.87
N ALA A 162 -4.50 12.46 -6.08
CA ALA A 162 -3.57 11.49 -6.65
C ALA A 162 -2.28 11.44 -5.84
N PRO A 163 -1.67 10.25 -5.66
CA PRO A 163 -0.38 10.13 -5.01
C PRO A 163 0.71 10.80 -5.84
N LEU A 164 1.73 11.29 -5.15
CA LEU A 164 2.95 11.82 -5.76
C LEU A 164 4.12 10.88 -5.42
N PRO A 165 5.21 10.89 -6.22
CA PRO A 165 6.36 10.01 -6.00
C PRO A 165 7.06 10.17 -4.66
N LEU A 166 7.13 11.41 -4.16
CA LEU A 166 7.84 11.74 -2.93
C LEU A 166 6.86 12.00 -1.78
N SER A 167 7.38 11.97 -0.55
CA SER A 167 6.59 12.32 0.62
C SER A 167 6.29 13.82 0.68
N ARG A 168 5.25 14.18 1.44
CA ARG A 168 4.92 15.59 1.68
C ARG A 168 6.11 16.41 2.20
N TRP A 169 6.88 15.83 3.12
CA TRP A 169 8.03 16.48 3.72
C TRP A 169 9.09 16.83 2.67
N ASP A 170 9.31 15.93 1.73
CA ASP A 170 10.27 16.13 0.64
C ASP A 170 9.90 17.33 -0.23
N TYR A 171 8.62 17.55 -0.52
CA TYR A 171 8.17 18.68 -1.34
C TYR A 171 8.04 19.99 -0.59
N THR A 172 7.63 19.97 0.69
CA THR A 172 7.18 21.17 1.41
C THR A 172 8.20 21.73 2.40
N VAL A 173 9.18 20.94 2.83
CA VAL A 173 10.22 21.37 3.78
C VAL A 173 11.52 21.66 3.02
N PRO A 174 11.97 22.93 2.96
CA PRO A 174 13.14 23.31 2.16
C PRO A 174 14.40 22.50 2.44
N ALA A 175 14.66 22.14 3.70
CA ALA A 175 15.83 21.36 4.08
C ALA A 175 15.79 19.95 3.46
N TYR A 176 14.63 19.28 3.50
CA TYR A 176 14.45 17.95 2.86
C TYR A 176 14.54 18.06 1.35
N TRP A 177 13.81 19.01 0.74
CA TRP A 177 13.90 19.23 -0.70
C TRP A 177 15.33 19.45 -1.18
N ASN A 178 16.08 20.35 -0.53
CA ASN A 178 17.45 20.64 -0.91
C ASN A 178 18.38 19.43 -0.77
N SER A 179 18.11 18.52 0.16
CA SER A 179 18.91 17.29 0.34
C SER A 179 18.68 16.23 -0.73
N ILE A 180 17.52 16.28 -1.43
CA ILE A 180 17.14 15.24 -2.38
C ILE A 180 17.06 15.71 -3.84
N LYS A 181 16.90 17.03 -4.04
CA LYS A 181 16.60 17.62 -5.34
C LYS A 181 17.54 17.12 -6.44
N GLY A 182 18.85 17.15 -6.21
CA GLY A 182 19.83 16.73 -7.22
C GLY A 182 19.66 15.27 -7.63
N ASP A 183 19.49 14.37 -6.66
CA ASP A 183 19.29 12.94 -6.95
C ASP A 183 17.96 12.69 -7.65
N TYR A 184 16.92 13.45 -7.28
CA TYR A 184 15.61 13.34 -7.93
C TYR A 184 15.62 13.84 -9.38
N GLU A 185 16.31 14.93 -9.66
CA GLU A 185 16.53 15.45 -11.01
C GLU A 185 17.30 14.44 -11.88
N VAL A 186 18.32 13.78 -11.31
CA VAL A 186 19.05 12.68 -11.99
C VAL A 186 18.13 11.50 -12.25
N TYR A 187 17.30 11.12 -11.30
CA TYR A 187 16.31 10.04 -11.47
C TYR A 187 15.33 10.33 -12.60
N ILE A 188 14.67 11.50 -12.60
CA ILE A 188 13.75 11.92 -13.66
C ILE A 188 14.44 11.89 -15.03
N THR A 189 15.63 12.50 -15.12
CA THR A 189 16.41 12.57 -16.35
C THR A 189 16.74 11.17 -16.89
N SER A 190 17.18 10.28 -16.00
CA SER A 190 17.50 8.89 -16.36
C SER A 190 16.29 8.13 -16.90
N LEU A 191 15.13 8.23 -16.24
CA LEU A 191 13.90 7.58 -16.71
C LEU A 191 13.47 8.09 -18.10
N LEU A 192 13.51 9.41 -18.30
CA LEU A 192 13.11 10.00 -19.58
C LEU A 192 14.10 9.62 -20.71
N GLN A 193 15.39 9.55 -20.43
CA GLN A 193 16.38 9.10 -21.41
C GLN A 193 16.20 7.62 -21.77
N LEU A 194 15.95 6.76 -20.78
CA LEU A 194 15.58 5.35 -21.01
C LEU A 194 14.29 5.22 -21.83
N ALA A 195 13.39 6.20 -21.71
CA ALA A 195 12.17 6.29 -22.51
C ALA A 195 12.35 6.94 -23.90
N GLY A 196 13.60 7.22 -24.30
CA GLY A 196 13.93 7.71 -25.64
C GLY A 196 13.94 9.24 -25.79
N TYR A 197 13.90 10.01 -24.70
CA TYR A 197 14.14 11.45 -24.75
C TYR A 197 15.64 11.75 -25.02
N THR A 198 15.92 12.82 -25.75
CA THR A 198 17.32 13.30 -25.80
C THR A 198 17.75 13.86 -24.45
N ALA A 199 19.05 13.99 -24.23
CA ALA A 199 19.57 14.56 -22.98
C ALA A 199 19.00 15.96 -22.71
N GLU A 200 18.90 16.79 -23.76
CA GLU A 200 18.37 18.17 -23.68
C GLU A 200 16.88 18.14 -23.34
N GLN A 201 16.10 17.27 -23.98
CA GLN A 201 14.67 17.13 -23.69
C GLN A 201 14.41 16.66 -22.28
N ALA A 202 15.17 15.66 -21.80
CA ALA A 202 15.04 15.13 -20.46
C ALA A 202 15.36 16.18 -19.39
N VAL A 203 16.44 16.94 -19.56
CA VAL A 203 16.83 18.04 -18.66
C VAL A 203 15.77 19.16 -18.67
N ALA A 204 15.23 19.51 -19.83
CA ALA A 204 14.18 20.53 -19.94
C ALA A 204 12.85 20.11 -19.28
N ALA A 205 12.54 18.81 -19.22
CA ALA A 205 11.34 18.28 -18.58
C ALA A 205 11.41 18.34 -17.02
N VAL A 206 12.59 18.25 -16.43
CA VAL A 206 12.77 18.22 -14.97
C VAL A 206 12.07 19.37 -14.25
N PRO A 207 12.30 20.66 -14.59
CA PRO A 207 11.65 21.77 -13.90
C PRO A 207 10.13 21.81 -14.11
N VAL A 208 9.62 21.27 -15.23
CA VAL A 208 8.17 21.15 -15.49
C VAL A 208 7.55 20.17 -14.50
N ILE A 209 8.16 18.98 -14.36
CA ILE A 209 7.70 17.90 -13.50
C ILE A 209 7.79 18.29 -12.03
N THR A 210 8.96 18.73 -11.56
CA THR A 210 9.18 19.05 -10.14
C THR A 210 8.32 20.21 -9.66
N ARG A 211 8.17 21.27 -10.47
CA ARG A 211 7.28 22.39 -10.16
C ARG A 211 5.81 21.95 -10.09
N PHE A 212 5.39 21.08 -11.01
CA PHE A 212 4.04 20.54 -11.00
C PHE A 212 3.75 19.76 -9.71
N GLU A 213 4.63 18.83 -9.34
CA GLU A 213 4.45 18.01 -8.14
C GLU A 213 4.45 18.85 -6.86
N GLN A 214 5.39 19.78 -6.73
CA GLN A 214 5.41 20.72 -5.60
C GLN A 214 4.14 21.58 -5.52
N THR A 215 3.60 22.01 -6.66
CA THR A 215 2.37 22.79 -6.72
C THR A 215 1.18 21.97 -6.24
N LEU A 216 1.03 20.73 -6.71
CA LEU A 216 -0.06 19.84 -6.27
C LEU A 216 0.04 19.51 -4.78
N GLU A 217 1.24 19.22 -4.27
CA GLU A 217 1.41 18.96 -2.84
C GLU A 217 1.12 20.21 -1.99
N GLY A 218 1.41 21.40 -2.52
CA GLY A 218 1.05 22.68 -1.90
C GLY A 218 -0.48 22.95 -1.83
N PHE A 219 -1.29 22.22 -2.61
CA PHE A 219 -2.75 22.28 -2.55
C PHE A 219 -3.35 21.34 -1.51
N ALA A 220 -2.59 20.33 -1.09
CA ALA A 220 -3.04 19.35 -0.11
C ALA A 220 -3.15 19.96 1.29
N LEU A 221 -4.11 19.46 2.07
CA LEU A 221 -4.23 19.78 3.49
C LEU A 221 -3.06 19.17 4.28
N SER A 222 -2.71 19.78 5.40
CA SER A 222 -1.83 19.12 6.35
C SER A 222 -2.46 17.83 6.90
N ARG A 223 -1.64 16.88 7.38
CA ARG A 223 -2.15 15.61 7.95
C ARG A 223 -3.16 15.84 9.08
N HIS A 224 -3.00 16.89 9.87
CA HIS A 224 -3.93 17.25 10.93
C HIS A 224 -5.29 17.72 10.36
N GLU A 225 -5.24 18.58 9.33
CA GLU A 225 -6.44 19.08 8.65
C GLU A 225 -7.15 17.95 7.88
N GLU A 226 -6.42 17.05 7.22
CA GLU A 226 -6.99 15.86 6.57
C GLU A 226 -7.77 15.00 7.57
N LYS A 227 -7.16 14.66 8.73
CA LYS A 227 -7.84 13.89 9.76
C LYS A 227 -9.08 14.59 10.31
N LYS A 228 -9.03 15.91 10.46
CA LYS A 228 -10.20 16.71 10.88
C LYS A 228 -11.30 16.69 9.82
N ALA A 229 -10.93 16.79 8.55
CA ALA A 229 -11.87 16.72 7.43
C ALA A 229 -12.50 15.33 7.30
N GLU A 230 -11.72 14.26 7.47
CA GLU A 230 -12.21 12.87 7.47
C GLU A 230 -13.20 12.57 8.61
N ALA A 231 -13.03 13.23 9.75
CA ALA A 231 -13.95 13.13 10.90
C ALA A 231 -15.24 13.94 10.72
N SER A 232 -15.29 14.81 9.70
CA SER A 232 -16.44 15.66 9.38
C SER A 232 -17.34 15.01 8.31
N PRO A 233 -18.61 15.40 8.19
CA PRO A 233 -19.45 14.97 7.08
C PRO A 233 -18.81 15.34 5.74
N TYR A 234 -18.82 14.39 4.80
CA TYR A 234 -18.32 14.60 3.45
C TYR A 234 -19.39 15.29 2.57
N THR A 235 -18.92 16.05 1.58
CA THR A 235 -19.77 16.67 0.56
C THR A 235 -19.95 15.68 -0.61
N VAL A 236 -21.15 15.59 -1.14
CA VAL A 236 -21.46 14.72 -2.30
C VAL A 236 -21.85 15.56 -3.50
N PHE A 237 -21.47 15.10 -4.68
CA PHE A 237 -21.91 15.63 -5.96
C PHE A 237 -22.29 14.47 -6.88
N ASN A 238 -23.35 14.63 -7.67
CA ASN A 238 -23.64 13.71 -8.76
C ASN A 238 -22.66 13.91 -9.92
N TYR A 239 -22.65 13.00 -10.88
CA TYR A 239 -21.67 13.03 -11.98
C TYR A 239 -21.81 14.26 -12.89
N CYS A 240 -23.02 14.77 -13.08
CA CYS A 240 -23.28 15.97 -13.87
C CYS A 240 -22.71 17.21 -13.18
N GLU A 241 -23.01 17.40 -11.89
CA GLU A 241 -22.45 18.49 -11.08
C GLU A 241 -20.91 18.49 -11.08
N LEU A 242 -20.32 17.29 -11.08
CA LEU A 242 -18.86 17.15 -11.13
C LEU A 242 -18.29 17.50 -12.50
N ASP A 243 -18.97 17.15 -13.59
CA ASP A 243 -18.55 17.54 -14.94
C ASP A 243 -18.66 19.06 -15.15
N GLU A 244 -19.68 19.70 -14.58
CA GLU A 244 -19.81 21.16 -14.61
C GLU A 244 -18.75 21.87 -13.75
N LYS A 245 -18.51 21.36 -12.54
CA LYS A 245 -17.61 21.99 -11.57
C LYS A 245 -16.14 21.73 -11.89
N TYR A 246 -15.79 20.50 -12.26
CA TYR A 246 -14.43 20.03 -12.52
C TYR A 246 -14.31 19.32 -13.88
N PRO A 247 -14.59 20.00 -15.00
CA PRO A 247 -14.65 19.37 -16.32
C PRO A 247 -13.34 18.72 -16.75
N LEU A 248 -12.19 19.32 -16.38
CA LEU A 248 -10.87 18.80 -16.72
C LEU A 248 -10.43 17.68 -15.78
N LEU A 249 -10.61 17.84 -14.48
CA LEU A 249 -10.08 16.94 -13.48
C LEU A 249 -10.95 15.70 -13.28
N ILE A 250 -12.26 15.88 -13.08
CA ILE A 250 -13.17 14.79 -12.69
C ILE A 250 -14.10 14.42 -13.84
N GLY A 251 -14.64 15.38 -14.55
CA GLY A 251 -15.52 15.15 -15.70
C GLY A 251 -14.84 14.32 -16.79
N SER A 252 -13.58 14.66 -17.14
CA SER A 252 -12.77 13.86 -18.08
C SER A 252 -12.54 12.44 -17.58
N TRP A 253 -12.22 12.28 -16.29
CA TRP A 253 -12.01 10.98 -15.65
C TRP A 253 -13.28 10.11 -15.68
N LEU A 254 -14.42 10.67 -15.30
CA LEU A 254 -15.70 9.95 -15.30
C LEU A 254 -16.02 9.45 -16.72
N LYS A 255 -15.92 10.32 -17.73
CA LYS A 255 -16.18 9.97 -19.14
C LYS A 255 -15.22 8.88 -19.65
N ALA A 256 -13.94 9.02 -19.35
CA ALA A 256 -12.91 8.05 -19.76
C ALA A 256 -13.10 6.65 -19.13
N ASN A 257 -13.71 6.59 -17.96
CA ASN A 257 -14.00 5.33 -17.25
C ASN A 257 -15.45 4.83 -17.49
N GLY A 258 -16.18 5.38 -18.46
CA GLY A 258 -17.47 4.88 -18.91
C GLY A 258 -18.66 5.27 -18.03
N PHE A 259 -18.48 6.23 -17.12
CA PHE A 259 -19.60 6.76 -16.33
C PHE A 259 -20.50 7.66 -17.21
N ASN A 260 -21.82 7.45 -17.12
CA ASN A 260 -22.78 8.23 -17.86
C ASN A 260 -23.01 9.58 -17.14
N VAL A 261 -22.32 10.62 -17.59
CA VAL A 261 -22.37 11.95 -16.99
C VAL A 261 -23.63 12.71 -17.38
N ARG A 262 -24.20 12.47 -18.58
CA ARG A 262 -25.31 13.28 -19.14
C ARG A 262 -26.68 12.92 -18.60
N ASP A 263 -26.94 11.63 -18.36
CA ASP A 263 -28.27 11.15 -17.92
C ASP A 263 -28.46 11.29 -16.41
N GLN A 264 -27.45 11.76 -15.69
CA GLN A 264 -27.40 11.83 -14.23
C GLN A 264 -27.77 13.22 -13.66
N CYS A 265 -28.11 14.20 -14.52
CA CYS A 265 -28.44 15.57 -14.08
C CYS A 265 -29.83 15.70 -13.41
N GLY A 266 -30.59 14.62 -13.30
CA GLY A 266 -31.98 14.62 -12.83
C GLY A 266 -32.35 13.65 -11.70
N GLY A 267 -31.45 13.40 -10.72
CA GLY A 267 -31.85 12.68 -9.51
C GLY A 267 -31.42 11.22 -9.40
N SER A 268 -30.31 10.84 -10.01
CA SER A 268 -29.71 9.55 -9.77
C SER A 268 -29.08 9.49 -8.38
N ASN A 269 -29.03 8.27 -7.83
CA ASN A 269 -28.34 7.98 -6.55
C ASN A 269 -26.82 7.82 -6.72
N ASP A 270 -26.28 8.09 -7.90
CA ASP A 270 -24.87 7.94 -8.23
C ASP A 270 -24.12 9.23 -7.92
N TRP A 271 -23.20 9.16 -6.99
CA TRP A 271 -22.47 10.31 -6.48
C TRP A 271 -21.02 9.95 -6.12
N VAL A 272 -20.20 10.98 -6.04
CA VAL A 272 -18.84 10.89 -5.47
C VAL A 272 -18.77 11.76 -4.22
N GLY A 273 -18.25 11.23 -3.14
CA GLY A 273 -18.03 11.93 -1.89
C GLY A 273 -16.65 12.56 -1.79
N PHE A 274 -16.55 13.70 -1.11
CA PHE A 274 -15.30 14.42 -0.87
C PHE A 274 -15.24 14.89 0.58
N HIS A 275 -14.16 14.60 1.27
CA HIS A 275 -13.94 15.12 2.62
C HIS A 275 -13.52 16.60 2.62
N TYR A 276 -12.89 17.07 1.55
CA TYR A 276 -12.54 18.48 1.34
C TYR A 276 -12.42 18.78 -0.17
N LEU A 277 -12.70 20.01 -0.56
CA LEU A 277 -12.75 20.42 -1.96
C LEU A 277 -11.56 21.28 -2.40
N THR A 278 -10.85 21.89 -1.45
CA THR A 278 -9.78 22.87 -1.76
C THR A 278 -8.73 22.35 -2.73
N TYR A 279 -8.33 21.07 -2.59
CA TYR A 279 -7.39 20.43 -3.51
C TYR A 279 -7.94 20.38 -4.93
N PHE A 280 -9.19 19.97 -5.10
CA PHE A 280 -9.83 19.78 -6.39
C PHE A 280 -10.08 21.13 -7.07
N ASP A 281 -10.55 22.15 -6.32
CA ASP A 281 -10.75 23.52 -6.84
C ASP A 281 -9.43 24.10 -7.38
N LYS A 282 -8.35 23.98 -6.60
CA LYS A 282 -7.03 24.48 -7.01
C LYS A 282 -6.42 23.69 -8.15
N THR A 283 -6.58 22.34 -8.15
CA THR A 283 -6.05 21.49 -9.21
C THR A 283 -6.77 21.75 -10.53
N GLU A 284 -8.10 21.88 -10.54
CA GLU A 284 -8.86 22.23 -11.74
C GLU A 284 -8.40 23.59 -12.31
N ALA A 285 -8.24 24.60 -11.45
CA ALA A 285 -7.75 25.90 -11.87
C ALA A 285 -6.30 25.84 -12.40
N PHE A 286 -5.46 25.04 -11.81
CA PHE A 286 -4.09 24.84 -12.25
C PHE A 286 -4.01 24.14 -13.61
N LEU A 287 -4.80 23.09 -13.83
CA LEU A 287 -4.89 22.38 -15.11
C LEU A 287 -5.35 23.30 -16.25
N LYS A 288 -6.30 24.21 -15.99
CA LYS A 288 -6.76 25.22 -16.95
C LYS A 288 -5.66 26.19 -17.40
N ASN A 289 -4.70 26.46 -16.53
CA ASN A 289 -3.62 27.42 -16.77
C ASN A 289 -2.29 26.78 -17.16
N THR A 290 -2.23 25.45 -17.25
CA THR A 290 -1.02 24.71 -17.66
C THR A 290 -1.07 24.45 -19.17
N THR A 291 0.05 24.63 -19.86
CA THR A 291 0.13 24.39 -21.30
C THR A 291 -0.08 22.92 -21.64
N LEU A 292 -0.60 22.63 -22.82
CA LEU A 292 -0.81 21.27 -23.28
C LEU A 292 0.52 20.48 -23.34
N ASP A 293 1.62 21.12 -23.72
CA ASP A 293 2.94 20.48 -23.82
C ASP A 293 3.51 20.15 -22.44
N ASP A 294 3.35 21.05 -21.46
CA ASP A 294 3.73 20.75 -20.07
C ASP A 294 2.89 19.58 -19.53
N LEU A 295 1.59 19.58 -19.77
CA LEU A 295 0.71 18.48 -19.35
C LEU A 295 1.06 17.15 -20.01
N ARG A 296 1.44 17.13 -21.30
CA ARG A 296 1.94 15.91 -21.96
C ARG A 296 3.18 15.39 -21.27
N THR A 297 4.15 16.25 -21.01
CA THR A 297 5.39 15.90 -20.30
C THR A 297 5.09 15.28 -18.92
N ILE A 298 4.17 15.88 -18.17
CA ILE A 298 3.79 15.40 -16.84
C ILE A 298 3.09 14.03 -16.92
N VAL A 299 2.11 13.86 -17.83
CA VAL A 299 1.36 12.60 -17.94
C VAL A 299 2.26 11.48 -18.42
N GLU A 300 3.13 11.76 -19.40
CA GLU A 300 4.10 10.77 -19.90
C GLU A 300 5.10 10.38 -18.82
N TYR A 301 5.65 11.34 -18.06
CA TYR A 301 6.51 11.03 -16.92
C TYR A 301 5.80 10.18 -15.86
N LYS A 302 4.56 10.51 -15.50
CA LYS A 302 3.79 9.71 -14.54
C LYS A 302 3.59 8.27 -15.00
N LEU A 303 3.30 8.06 -16.27
CA LEU A 303 3.19 6.72 -16.88
C LEU A 303 4.52 5.97 -16.77
N ILE A 304 5.62 6.59 -17.20
CA ILE A 304 6.96 5.97 -17.19
C ILE A 304 7.40 5.67 -15.75
N HIS A 305 7.24 6.64 -14.84
CA HIS A 305 7.61 6.48 -13.43
C HIS A 305 6.84 5.33 -12.77
N ALA A 306 5.52 5.30 -12.90
CA ALA A 306 4.70 4.26 -12.28
C ALA A 306 4.95 2.87 -12.88
N SER A 307 5.42 2.80 -14.12
CA SER A 307 5.76 1.55 -14.80
C SER A 307 7.22 1.12 -14.59
N SER A 308 8.07 1.97 -14.02
CA SER A 308 9.53 1.80 -14.03
C SER A 308 10.02 0.50 -13.38
N GLU A 309 9.35 0.01 -12.34
CA GLU A 309 9.71 -1.25 -11.69
C GLU A 309 9.37 -2.50 -12.53
N TYR A 310 8.46 -2.34 -13.51
CA TYR A 310 7.95 -3.42 -14.38
C TYR A 310 8.59 -3.45 -15.77
N LEU A 311 9.35 -2.43 -16.10
CA LEU A 311 10.08 -2.32 -17.38
C LEU A 311 11.43 -3.03 -17.34
N THR A 312 12.34 -2.65 -18.21
CA THR A 312 13.67 -3.29 -18.30
C THR A 312 14.48 -3.13 -17.01
N PRO A 313 15.52 -3.98 -16.80
CA PRO A 313 16.34 -3.89 -15.59
C PRO A 313 16.91 -2.48 -15.32
N GLU A 314 17.23 -1.71 -16.37
CA GLU A 314 17.78 -0.35 -16.23
C GLU A 314 16.77 0.61 -15.59
N PHE A 315 15.48 0.53 -15.98
CA PHE A 315 14.41 1.31 -15.36
C PHE A 315 14.23 0.95 -13.88
N ARG A 316 14.20 -0.36 -13.58
CA ARG A 316 14.06 -0.86 -12.22
C ARG A 316 15.24 -0.41 -11.34
N THR A 317 16.47 -0.54 -11.82
CA THR A 317 17.66 -0.10 -11.09
C THR A 317 17.68 1.42 -10.88
N ALA A 318 17.21 2.22 -11.85
CA ALA A 318 17.08 3.66 -11.66
C ALA A 318 16.08 3.99 -10.55
N ASN A 319 14.93 3.31 -10.51
CA ASN A 319 13.92 3.45 -9.46
C ASN A 319 14.51 3.07 -8.09
N TRP A 320 15.11 1.90 -7.97
CA TRP A 320 15.69 1.40 -6.73
C TRP A 320 16.79 2.33 -6.17
N ASN A 321 17.68 2.81 -7.03
CA ASN A 321 18.79 3.70 -6.64
C ASN A 321 18.29 5.01 -6.03
N PHE A 322 17.13 5.49 -6.44
CA PHE A 322 16.57 6.71 -5.88
C PHE A 322 15.70 6.45 -4.65
N PHE A 323 14.71 5.55 -4.74
CA PHE A 323 13.71 5.36 -3.68
C PHE A 323 14.18 4.44 -2.55
N SER A 324 14.69 3.26 -2.88
CA SER A 324 14.98 2.23 -1.87
C SER A 324 16.30 2.46 -1.17
N LYS A 325 17.35 2.80 -1.91
CA LYS A 325 18.68 3.07 -1.34
C LYS A 325 18.68 4.24 -0.35
N ARG A 326 17.75 5.17 -0.47
CA ARG A 326 17.62 6.34 0.42
C ARG A 326 16.79 6.07 1.66
N ASN A 327 16.00 5.01 1.68
CA ASN A 327 15.22 4.63 2.84
C ASN A 327 16.17 4.12 3.94
N PRO A 328 16.33 4.82 5.09
CA PRO A 328 17.22 4.38 6.16
C PRO A 328 16.79 3.05 6.80
N PHE A 329 15.54 2.64 6.55
CA PHE A 329 14.98 1.36 6.96
C PHE A 329 14.78 0.41 5.76
N GLY A 330 15.31 0.76 4.59
CA GLY A 330 15.24 -0.03 3.38
C GLY A 330 16.32 -1.11 3.33
N GLU A 331 16.19 -1.97 2.36
CA GLU A 331 17.18 -3.02 2.07
C GLU A 331 18.50 -2.38 1.61
N ALA A 332 19.62 -2.94 2.07
CA ALA A 332 20.95 -2.44 1.68
C ALA A 332 21.32 -2.83 0.25
N VAL A 333 20.65 -3.85 -0.29
CA VAL A 333 20.91 -4.44 -1.63
C VAL A 333 19.59 -4.48 -2.39
N GLU A 334 19.66 -4.22 -3.70
CA GLU A 334 18.50 -4.35 -4.58
C GLU A 334 17.97 -5.80 -4.52
N PRO A 335 16.66 -6.03 -4.24
CA PRO A 335 16.07 -7.35 -4.25
C PRO A 335 16.34 -8.05 -5.59
N THR A 336 16.66 -9.32 -5.54
CA THR A 336 16.81 -10.12 -6.74
C THR A 336 15.53 -10.10 -7.58
N ARG A 337 15.64 -10.36 -8.87
CA ARG A 337 14.45 -10.48 -9.73
C ARG A 337 13.47 -11.52 -9.21
N ALA A 338 13.97 -12.63 -8.64
CA ALA A 338 13.16 -13.67 -8.06
C ALA A 338 12.35 -13.19 -6.85
N GLN A 339 12.96 -12.42 -5.96
CA GLN A 339 12.26 -11.81 -4.81
C GLN A 339 11.21 -10.79 -5.25
N PHE A 340 11.57 -9.92 -6.20
CA PHE A 340 10.62 -8.99 -6.80
C PHE A 340 9.41 -9.72 -7.41
N CYS A 341 9.64 -10.73 -8.26
CA CYS A 341 8.56 -11.48 -8.90
C CYS A 341 7.70 -12.26 -7.89
N ALA A 342 8.28 -12.77 -6.81
CA ALA A 342 7.53 -13.43 -5.75
C ALA A 342 6.59 -12.45 -5.02
N LYS A 343 7.06 -11.23 -4.76
CA LYS A 343 6.24 -10.16 -4.20
C LYS A 343 5.09 -9.79 -5.16
N GLU A 344 5.38 -9.62 -6.44
CA GLU A 344 4.36 -9.28 -7.45
C GLU A 344 3.26 -10.35 -7.58
N VAL A 345 3.62 -11.64 -7.48
CA VAL A 345 2.60 -12.71 -7.39
C VAL A 345 1.68 -12.50 -6.19
N GLY A 346 2.25 -12.15 -5.03
CA GLY A 346 1.48 -11.86 -3.81
C GLY A 346 0.55 -10.65 -3.98
N ASP A 347 1.02 -9.60 -4.64
CA ASP A 347 0.25 -8.37 -4.84
C ASP A 347 -0.86 -8.53 -5.90
N VAL A 348 -0.64 -9.32 -6.96
CA VAL A 348 -1.58 -9.49 -8.09
C VAL A 348 -2.48 -10.70 -7.92
N LEU A 349 -1.95 -11.84 -7.45
CA LEU A 349 -2.65 -13.12 -7.31
C LEU A 349 -2.71 -13.58 -5.84
N GLY A 350 -2.77 -12.64 -4.91
CA GLY A 350 -2.57 -12.89 -3.48
C GLY A 350 -3.54 -13.90 -2.87
N GLU A 351 -4.82 -13.88 -3.25
CA GLU A 351 -5.79 -14.85 -2.71
C GLU A 351 -5.54 -16.27 -3.26
N LEU A 352 -5.15 -16.40 -4.52
CA LEU A 352 -4.80 -17.67 -5.12
C LEU A 352 -3.51 -18.24 -4.51
N LEU A 353 -2.47 -17.40 -4.36
CA LEU A 353 -1.24 -17.79 -3.67
C LEU A 353 -1.50 -18.14 -2.20
N GLY A 354 -2.37 -17.37 -1.54
CA GLY A 354 -2.78 -17.61 -0.15
C GLY A 354 -3.48 -18.95 0.02
N GLN A 355 -4.33 -19.35 -0.93
CA GLN A 355 -4.99 -20.67 -0.88
C GLN A 355 -3.96 -21.80 -0.98
N GLU A 356 -3.07 -21.74 -1.96
CA GLU A 356 -2.00 -22.76 -2.12
C GLU A 356 -1.07 -22.83 -0.89
N PHE A 357 -0.79 -21.67 -0.28
CA PHE A 357 0.01 -21.60 0.94
C PHE A 357 -0.74 -22.24 2.13
N ILE A 358 -2.03 -21.93 2.30
CA ILE A 358 -2.87 -22.51 3.35
C ILE A 358 -2.92 -24.03 3.20
N ASP A 359 -3.14 -24.55 2.00
CA ASP A 359 -3.18 -25.96 1.72
C ASP A 359 -1.85 -26.67 2.06
N ALA A 360 -0.74 -25.94 1.91
CA ALA A 360 0.59 -26.48 2.21
C ALA A 360 0.95 -26.51 3.71
N VAL A 361 0.47 -25.55 4.52
CA VAL A 361 0.98 -25.35 5.89
C VAL A 361 -0.11 -25.27 6.97
N TRP A 362 -1.37 -25.03 6.62
CA TRP A 362 -2.44 -24.78 7.58
C TRP A 362 -3.24 -26.03 7.89
N SER A 363 -3.11 -26.52 9.13
CA SER A 363 -3.88 -27.69 9.55
C SER A 363 -5.22 -27.29 10.22
N PRO A 364 -6.25 -28.15 10.16
CA PRO A 364 -7.49 -27.94 10.91
C PRO A 364 -7.25 -27.76 12.43
N GLY A 365 -6.22 -28.41 12.97
CA GLY A 365 -5.81 -28.25 14.37
C GLY A 365 -5.28 -26.83 14.66
N THR A 366 -4.51 -26.27 13.74
CA THR A 366 -4.01 -24.89 13.84
C THR A 366 -5.17 -23.89 13.81
N ALA A 367 -6.12 -24.07 12.88
CA ALA A 367 -7.30 -23.22 12.78
C ALA A 367 -8.10 -23.20 14.09
N LYS A 368 -8.37 -24.36 14.66
CA LYS A 368 -9.09 -24.50 15.94
C LYS A 368 -8.34 -23.82 17.09
N THR A 369 -7.03 -24.00 17.20
CA THR A 369 -6.23 -23.41 18.28
C THR A 369 -6.23 -21.88 18.19
N VAL A 370 -6.14 -21.32 16.99
CA VAL A 370 -6.19 -19.86 16.79
C VAL A 370 -7.58 -19.30 17.07
N ASP A 371 -8.64 -20.01 16.66
CA ASP A 371 -10.02 -19.64 16.97
C ASP A 371 -10.26 -19.60 18.47
N GLU A 372 -9.87 -20.65 19.20
CA GLU A 372 -9.94 -20.72 20.67
C GLU A 372 -9.16 -19.57 21.34
N LEU A 373 -8.00 -19.21 20.82
CA LEU A 373 -7.22 -18.09 21.32
C LEU A 373 -7.97 -16.74 21.13
N VAL A 374 -8.55 -16.51 19.94
CA VAL A 374 -9.30 -15.29 19.66
C VAL A 374 -10.53 -15.18 20.56
N GLU A 375 -11.27 -16.28 20.76
CA GLU A 375 -12.43 -16.30 21.65
C GLU A 375 -12.04 -16.08 23.13
N ALA A 376 -10.91 -16.62 23.58
CA ALA A 376 -10.38 -16.34 24.91
C ALA A 376 -10.00 -14.85 25.09
N LEU A 377 -9.40 -14.24 24.07
CA LEU A 377 -9.12 -12.80 24.05
C LEU A 377 -10.41 -11.97 24.10
N LYS A 378 -11.45 -12.31 23.32
CA LYS A 378 -12.75 -11.63 23.34
C LYS A 378 -13.40 -11.73 24.72
N SER A 379 -13.35 -12.90 25.36
CA SER A 379 -13.85 -13.11 26.73
C SER A 379 -13.11 -12.24 27.75
N SER A 380 -11.79 -12.16 27.67
CA SER A 380 -10.95 -11.32 28.51
C SER A 380 -11.27 -9.83 28.31
N PHE A 381 -11.45 -9.37 27.05
CA PHE A 381 -11.88 -8.01 26.74
C PHE A 381 -13.25 -7.69 27.32
N SER A 382 -14.22 -8.61 27.21
CA SER A 382 -15.55 -8.42 27.79
C SER A 382 -15.49 -8.20 29.30
N THR A 383 -14.67 -8.99 30.01
CA THR A 383 -14.43 -8.84 31.45
C THR A 383 -13.77 -7.49 31.76
N GLY A 384 -12.74 -7.11 31.00
CA GLY A 384 -12.06 -5.84 31.15
C GLY A 384 -12.99 -4.62 30.95
N ILE A 385 -13.85 -4.65 29.94
CA ILE A 385 -14.87 -3.61 29.70
C ILE A 385 -15.86 -3.56 30.87
N ALA A 386 -16.31 -4.71 31.37
CA ALA A 386 -17.28 -4.77 32.47
C ALA A 386 -16.74 -4.16 33.77
N THR A 387 -15.42 -4.30 34.01
CA THR A 387 -14.79 -3.86 35.28
C THR A 387 -14.03 -2.52 35.15
N ALA A 388 -13.95 -1.90 33.97
CA ALA A 388 -13.27 -0.63 33.77
C ALA A 388 -13.99 0.52 34.52
N ASP A 389 -13.33 1.10 35.51
CA ASP A 389 -13.87 2.15 36.40
C ASP A 389 -13.97 3.53 35.71
N TRP A 390 -13.25 3.74 34.62
CA TRP A 390 -13.23 4.97 33.82
C TRP A 390 -14.29 5.03 32.73
N LEU A 391 -15.03 3.94 32.51
CA LEU A 391 -16.13 3.90 31.54
C LEU A 391 -17.46 4.24 32.24
N ASP A 392 -18.20 5.21 31.72
CA ASP A 392 -19.61 5.39 32.09
C ASP A 392 -20.49 4.22 31.59
N ASN A 393 -21.70 4.12 32.13
CA ASN A 393 -22.61 2.99 31.84
C ASN A 393 -23.01 2.92 30.35
N SER A 394 -23.23 4.05 29.69
CA SER A 394 -23.62 4.11 28.29
C SER A 394 -22.45 3.66 27.38
N THR A 395 -21.28 4.20 27.63
CA THR A 395 -20.05 3.83 26.90
C THR A 395 -19.71 2.35 27.09
N ARG A 396 -19.87 1.84 28.32
CA ARG A 396 -19.68 0.41 28.65
C ARG A 396 -20.64 -0.48 27.86
N ALA A 397 -21.92 -0.15 27.81
CA ALA A 397 -22.93 -0.90 27.07
C ALA A 397 -22.62 -0.88 25.54
N ASN A 398 -22.23 0.27 25.02
CA ASN A 398 -21.84 0.40 23.62
C ASN A 398 -20.58 -0.41 23.29
N ALA A 399 -19.58 -0.42 24.17
CA ALA A 399 -18.36 -1.19 24.01
C ALA A 399 -18.64 -2.70 24.03
N GLN A 400 -19.50 -3.20 24.93
CA GLN A 400 -19.95 -4.60 24.94
C GLN A 400 -20.71 -4.95 23.65
N THR A 401 -21.61 -4.07 23.20
CA THR A 401 -22.34 -4.25 21.94
C THR A 401 -21.38 -4.31 20.75
N LYS A 402 -20.36 -3.46 20.71
CA LYS A 402 -19.33 -3.49 19.67
C LYS A 402 -18.56 -4.81 19.70
N LEU A 403 -18.13 -5.26 20.87
CA LEU A 403 -17.40 -6.52 21.04
C LEU A 403 -18.23 -7.73 20.60
N SER A 404 -19.54 -7.77 20.93
CA SER A 404 -20.44 -8.85 20.53
C SER A 404 -20.62 -8.98 19.01
N LYS A 405 -20.39 -7.88 18.27
CA LYS A 405 -20.44 -7.84 16.79
C LYS A 405 -19.09 -8.10 16.14
N TYR A 406 -18.04 -8.35 16.91
CA TYR A 406 -16.70 -8.58 16.39
C TYR A 406 -16.64 -9.96 15.73
N VAL A 407 -16.34 -9.96 14.44
CA VAL A 407 -16.15 -11.17 13.64
C VAL A 407 -14.66 -11.28 13.33
N HIS A 408 -14.12 -12.48 13.37
CA HIS A 408 -12.75 -12.76 12.98
C HIS A 408 -12.69 -13.80 11.86
N LEU A 409 -11.65 -13.74 11.08
CA LEU A 409 -11.33 -14.67 10.03
C LEU A 409 -10.00 -15.33 10.35
N VAL A 410 -9.94 -16.65 10.29
CA VAL A 410 -8.76 -17.43 10.64
C VAL A 410 -8.29 -18.22 9.41
N GLY A 411 -7.02 -18.05 9.04
CA GLY A 411 -6.39 -18.72 7.90
C GLY A 411 -6.53 -17.94 6.61
N GLY A 412 -7.73 -17.77 6.08
CA GLY A 412 -7.97 -17.07 4.82
C GLY A 412 -9.46 -16.89 4.54
N PRO A 413 -9.84 -16.26 3.41
CA PRO A 413 -11.22 -16.08 3.04
C PRO A 413 -11.90 -17.43 2.76
N GLU A 414 -13.21 -17.55 3.11
CA GLU A 414 -13.99 -18.76 2.83
C GLU A 414 -14.14 -19.02 1.32
N ASN A 415 -14.16 -17.97 0.51
CA ASN A 415 -14.30 -18.01 -0.94
C ASN A 415 -13.18 -17.17 -1.58
N PRO A 416 -11.97 -17.71 -1.72
CA PRO A 416 -10.85 -16.97 -2.31
C PRO A 416 -11.08 -16.72 -3.80
N GLN A 417 -10.55 -15.60 -4.29
CA GLN A 417 -10.54 -15.29 -5.72
C GLN A 417 -9.53 -16.18 -6.44
N LEU A 418 -10.01 -17.06 -7.33
CA LEU A 418 -9.17 -18.01 -8.05
C LEU A 418 -8.87 -17.60 -9.50
N TYR A 419 -9.28 -16.41 -9.91
CA TYR A 419 -9.03 -15.82 -11.25
C TYR A 419 -9.32 -16.80 -12.40
N PRO A 420 -10.56 -17.26 -12.58
CA PRO A 420 -10.87 -18.33 -13.55
C PRO A 420 -10.64 -17.93 -15.01
N THR A 421 -10.55 -16.62 -15.28
CA THR A 421 -10.35 -16.05 -16.63
C THR A 421 -8.88 -15.79 -16.99
N LEU A 422 -7.94 -16.03 -16.09
CA LEU A 422 -6.50 -15.99 -16.35
C LEU A 422 -5.98 -17.28 -16.93
#